data_5059d3e436e11fd46b7d5f6f4c7e4937
#
_entry.id   5059d3e436e11fd46b7d5f6f4c7e4937
#
_cell.length_a   1.000
_cell.length_b   1.000
_cell.length_c   1.000
_cell.angle_alpha   90.00
_cell.angle_beta   90.00
_cell.angle_gamma   90.00
#
_symmetry.space_group_name_H-M   'P 1'
#
loop_
_entity.id
_entity.type
_entity.pdbx_description
1 polymer ?
#
loop_
_entity_poly.entity_id
_entity_poly.type
_entity_poly.pdbx_seq_one_letter_code
_entity_poly.pdbx_strand_id
1 'polypeptide(L)'
;MISYRETDEYKKDFKKLLKRFGTLEDDLETAKTNALELLHEKNIDNRSSVQITGLNSDKFIYKLRKFACKSLKGSGVMSGIRIIYEFNTAASEIIFIEMYYKGDKENEDRYRLNNYLDNIQK
;
A
#
# COMPACT_ATOMS: atom_id res chain seq x y z
N MET A 1 -7.03 -17.32 -0.08
CA MET A 1 -7.58 -16.08 -0.67
C MET A 1 -7.30 -14.92 0.28
N ILE A 2 -6.79 -13.83 -0.26
CA ILE A 2 -6.45 -12.65 0.54
C ILE A 2 -7.68 -11.76 0.71
N SER A 3 -7.93 -11.32 1.95
CA SER A 3 -8.91 -10.29 2.22
C SER A 3 -8.20 -8.95 2.43
N TYR A 4 -8.95 -7.86 2.30
CA TYR A 4 -8.41 -6.49 2.38
C TYR A 4 -9.18 -5.68 3.41
N ARG A 5 -8.44 -4.88 4.17
CA ARG A 5 -9.00 -3.95 5.14
C ARG A 5 -8.28 -2.62 5.02
N GLU A 6 -8.96 -1.55 5.36
CA GLU A 6 -8.44 -0.19 5.27
C GLU A 6 -8.55 0.49 6.63
N THR A 7 -7.47 1.17 7.04
CA THR A 7 -7.55 2.05 8.20
C THR A 7 -8.35 3.31 7.82
N ASP A 8 -8.88 3.99 8.83
CA ASP A 8 -9.63 5.24 8.58
C ASP A 8 -8.75 6.30 7.93
N GLU A 9 -7.48 6.37 8.32
CA GLU A 9 -6.54 7.33 7.74
C GLU A 9 -6.24 7.03 6.28
N TYR A 10 -6.11 5.75 5.92
CA TYR A 10 -5.95 5.36 4.53
C TYR A 10 -7.15 5.76 3.68
N LYS A 11 -8.35 5.58 4.21
CA LYS A 11 -9.57 5.97 3.50
C LYS A 11 -9.57 7.45 3.17
N LYS A 12 -9.08 8.29 4.09
CA LYS A 12 -8.95 9.74 3.86
C LYS A 12 -7.91 10.04 2.79
N ASP A 13 -6.77 9.34 2.82
CA ASP A 13 -5.75 9.49 1.79
C ASP A 13 -6.32 9.17 0.42
N PHE A 14 -6.97 8.03 0.31
CA PHE A 14 -7.55 7.55 -0.94
C PHE A 14 -8.55 8.54 -1.50
N LYS A 15 -9.45 9.03 -0.65
CA LYS A 15 -10.47 10.00 -1.06
C LYS A 15 -9.85 11.27 -1.62
N LYS A 16 -8.80 11.78 -0.97
CA LYS A 16 -8.10 12.98 -1.45
C LYS A 16 -7.44 12.76 -2.79
N LEU A 17 -6.72 11.64 -2.92
CA LEU A 17 -5.99 11.34 -4.16
C LEU A 17 -6.94 11.01 -5.31
N LEU A 18 -8.07 10.38 -5.03
CA LEU A 18 -9.07 10.06 -6.05
C LEU A 18 -9.59 11.31 -6.75
N LYS A 19 -9.68 12.43 -6.05
CA LYS A 19 -10.11 13.71 -6.65
C LYS A 19 -9.12 14.20 -7.70
N ARG A 20 -7.83 13.86 -7.55
CA ARG A 20 -6.78 14.26 -8.48
C ARG A 20 -6.55 13.21 -9.56
N PHE A 21 -6.63 11.95 -9.18
CA PHE A 21 -6.35 10.80 -10.04
C PHE A 21 -7.60 9.94 -10.13
N GLY A 22 -8.50 10.29 -11.04
CA GLY A 22 -9.84 9.72 -11.12
C GLY A 22 -9.90 8.23 -11.45
N THR A 23 -8.80 7.62 -11.91
CA THR A 23 -8.73 6.20 -12.23
C THR A 23 -8.31 5.33 -11.06
N LEU A 24 -8.12 5.93 -9.88
CA LEU A 24 -7.45 5.29 -8.75
C LEU A 24 -8.16 4.03 -8.25
N GLU A 25 -9.49 3.97 -8.31
CA GLU A 25 -10.23 2.77 -7.91
C GLU A 25 -9.89 1.57 -8.79
N ASP A 26 -9.92 1.77 -10.11
CA ASP A 26 -9.54 0.72 -11.04
C ASP A 26 -8.07 0.35 -10.92
N ASP A 27 -7.22 1.36 -10.74
CA ASP A 27 -5.78 1.15 -10.59
C ASP A 27 -5.47 0.32 -9.34
N LEU A 28 -6.21 0.54 -8.26
CA LEU A 28 -6.03 -0.25 -7.03
C LEU A 28 -6.43 -1.71 -7.26
N GLU A 29 -7.54 -1.97 -7.96
CA GLU A 29 -7.94 -3.34 -8.26
C GLU A 29 -6.89 -4.06 -9.12
N THR A 30 -6.31 -3.36 -10.07
CA THR A 30 -5.22 -3.89 -10.89
C THR A 30 -4.00 -4.23 -10.02
N ALA A 31 -3.64 -3.34 -9.09
CA ALA A 31 -2.51 -3.54 -8.20
C ALA A 31 -2.74 -4.72 -7.26
N LYS A 32 -3.96 -4.91 -6.77
CA LYS A 32 -4.30 -6.06 -5.94
C LYS A 32 -3.98 -7.37 -6.66
N THR A 33 -4.41 -7.50 -7.91
CA THR A 33 -4.22 -8.71 -8.69
C THR A 33 -2.77 -8.89 -9.14
N ASN A 34 -2.16 -7.84 -9.69
CA ASN A 34 -0.87 -7.94 -10.39
C ASN A 34 0.34 -7.74 -9.49
N ALA A 35 0.15 -7.29 -8.25
CA ALA A 35 1.23 -7.06 -7.32
C ALA A 35 0.99 -7.76 -5.99
N LEU A 36 -0.07 -7.44 -5.29
CA LEU A 36 -0.28 -7.89 -3.92
C LEU A 36 -0.60 -9.38 -3.85
N GLU A 37 -1.56 -9.84 -4.62
CA GLU A 37 -1.93 -11.27 -4.64
C GLU A 37 -0.82 -12.10 -5.28
N LEU A 38 -0.13 -11.54 -6.26
CA LEU A 38 0.97 -12.24 -6.91
C LEU A 38 2.08 -12.54 -5.89
N LEU A 39 2.46 -11.55 -5.08
CA LEU A 39 3.50 -11.72 -4.07
C LEU A 39 3.02 -12.57 -2.88
N HIS A 40 1.90 -12.18 -2.28
CA HIS A 40 1.51 -12.70 -0.96
C HIS A 40 0.68 -13.98 -1.03
N GLU A 41 -0.01 -14.23 -2.12
CA GLU A 41 -0.81 -15.44 -2.28
C GLU A 41 -0.07 -16.49 -3.13
N LYS A 42 0.58 -16.04 -4.22
CA LYS A 42 1.24 -16.95 -5.16
C LYS A 42 2.74 -17.04 -4.98
N ASN A 43 3.31 -16.24 -4.08
CA ASN A 43 4.75 -16.18 -3.79
C ASN A 43 5.60 -15.86 -5.02
N ILE A 44 5.07 -15.03 -5.92
CA ILE A 44 5.79 -14.54 -7.09
C ILE A 44 6.15 -13.08 -6.86
N ASP A 45 7.44 -12.80 -6.71
CA ASP A 45 7.93 -11.45 -6.45
C ASP A 45 8.34 -10.76 -7.75
N ASN A 46 7.52 -9.82 -8.21
CA ASN A 46 7.83 -8.99 -9.36
C ASN A 46 8.47 -7.65 -8.98
N ARG A 47 8.95 -7.55 -7.73
CA ARG A 47 9.62 -6.37 -7.17
C ARG A 47 8.73 -5.13 -7.08
N SER A 48 7.42 -5.32 -7.03
CA SER A 48 6.49 -4.21 -6.86
C SER A 48 6.48 -3.68 -5.43
N SER A 49 6.66 -4.56 -4.45
CA SER A 49 6.67 -4.20 -3.03
C SER A 49 8.01 -4.50 -2.39
N VAL A 50 8.40 -3.67 -1.42
CA VAL A 50 9.58 -3.91 -0.58
C VAL A 50 9.14 -3.94 0.87
N GLN A 51 9.74 -4.84 1.65
CA GLN A 51 9.47 -4.92 3.09
C GLN A 51 10.17 -3.77 3.80
N ILE A 52 9.44 -3.11 4.70
CA ILE A 52 10.03 -2.09 5.56
C ILE A 52 10.61 -2.79 6.78
N THR A 53 11.91 -2.59 7.02
CA THR A 53 12.63 -3.19 8.14
C THR A 53 13.03 -2.13 9.16
N GLY A 54 13.60 -2.56 10.28
CA GLY A 54 14.03 -1.64 11.33
C GLY A 54 12.92 -1.10 12.20
N LEU A 55 11.73 -1.69 12.10
CA LEU A 55 10.60 -1.33 12.94
C LEU A 55 10.65 -2.13 14.24
N ASN A 56 10.26 -1.51 15.34
CA ASN A 56 10.19 -2.19 16.63
C ASN A 56 8.89 -3.00 16.71
N SER A 57 8.78 -4.02 15.85
CA SER A 57 7.55 -4.82 15.71
C SER A 57 7.88 -6.12 14.98
N ASP A 58 7.08 -7.15 15.25
CA ASP A 58 7.13 -8.43 14.53
C ASP A 58 6.16 -8.46 13.34
N LYS A 59 5.46 -7.37 13.07
CA LYS A 59 4.51 -7.29 11.95
C LYS A 59 5.25 -7.12 10.63
N PHE A 60 4.65 -7.66 9.58
CA PHE A 60 5.21 -7.56 8.22
C PHE A 60 4.63 -6.35 7.53
N ILE A 61 5.43 -5.29 7.43
CA ILE A 61 5.04 -4.02 6.80
C ILE A 61 5.76 -3.89 5.46
N TYR A 62 5.01 -3.49 4.45
CA TYR A 62 5.52 -3.36 3.09
C TYR A 62 5.19 -2.00 2.52
N LYS A 63 5.99 -1.60 1.54
CA LYS A 63 5.71 -0.43 0.70
C LYS A 63 5.52 -0.93 -0.73
N LEU A 64 4.32 -0.75 -1.27
CA LEU A 64 4.05 -0.98 -2.69
C LEU A 64 4.57 0.24 -3.45
N ARG A 65 5.57 0.03 -4.30
CA ARG A 65 6.28 1.09 -5.02
C ARG A 65 5.92 1.16 -6.49
N LYS A 66 5.57 0.03 -7.11
CA LYS A 66 5.20 -0.03 -8.52
C LYS A 66 3.68 -0.12 -8.61
N PHE A 67 3.06 1.01 -8.85
CA PHE A 67 1.61 1.16 -8.89
C PHE A 67 1.26 1.94 -10.16
N ALA A 68 0.63 1.26 -11.13
CA ALA A 68 0.22 1.92 -12.36
C ALA A 68 -1.01 2.80 -12.08
N CYS A 69 -0.94 4.05 -12.50
CA CYS A 69 -2.05 4.99 -12.36
C CYS A 69 -2.36 5.57 -13.74
N LYS A 70 -3.51 5.21 -14.29
CA LYS A 70 -3.88 5.61 -15.66
C LYS A 70 -4.03 7.11 -15.82
N SER A 71 -4.39 7.80 -14.73
CA SER A 71 -4.48 9.27 -14.74
C SER A 71 -3.12 9.94 -14.92
N LEU A 72 -2.02 9.24 -14.60
CA LEU A 72 -0.65 9.72 -14.79
C LEU A 72 -0.07 9.06 -16.04
N LYS A 73 -0.50 9.56 -17.19
CA LYS A 73 -0.16 8.99 -18.49
C LYS A 73 1.35 8.96 -18.72
N GLY A 74 1.82 7.86 -19.31
CA GLY A 74 3.23 7.70 -19.66
C GLY A 74 4.11 7.23 -18.52
N SER A 75 3.58 7.11 -17.30
CA SER A 75 4.37 6.69 -16.14
C SER A 75 4.45 5.18 -15.95
N GLY A 76 3.48 4.42 -16.50
CA GLY A 76 3.37 2.99 -16.24
C GLY A 76 3.30 2.72 -14.74
N VAL A 77 4.05 1.73 -14.27
CA VAL A 77 4.09 1.40 -12.83
C VAL A 77 4.90 2.39 -12.00
N MET A 78 5.55 3.35 -12.64
CA MET A 78 6.37 4.36 -11.96
C MET A 78 5.59 5.66 -11.75
N SER A 79 4.33 5.56 -11.39
CA SER A 79 3.45 6.72 -11.20
C SER A 79 3.85 7.60 -10.02
N GLY A 80 4.54 7.03 -9.04
CA GLY A 80 4.83 7.72 -7.78
C GLY A 80 3.77 7.52 -6.72
N ILE A 81 2.67 6.85 -7.04
CA ILE A 81 1.70 6.45 -6.01
C ILE A 81 2.31 5.31 -5.20
N ARG A 82 2.26 5.44 -3.88
CA ARG A 82 2.83 4.47 -2.93
C ARG A 82 1.77 4.05 -1.94
N ILE A 83 1.81 2.78 -1.53
CA ILE A 83 0.91 2.27 -0.49
C ILE A 83 1.73 1.57 0.58
N ILE A 84 1.50 1.96 1.84
CA ILE A 84 2.05 1.27 3.00
C ILE A 84 0.97 0.33 3.51
N TYR A 85 1.32 -0.94 3.70
CA TYR A 85 0.35 -1.93 4.16
C TYR A 85 1.02 -2.96 5.07
N GLU A 86 0.19 -3.62 5.88
CA GLU A 86 0.60 -4.80 6.63
C GLU A 86 0.08 -6.04 5.93
N PHE A 87 0.89 -7.10 5.87
CA PHE A 87 0.40 -8.42 5.50
C PHE A 87 0.34 -9.29 6.74
N ASN A 88 -0.87 -9.64 7.16
CA ASN A 88 -1.11 -10.55 8.28
C ASN A 88 -1.18 -11.96 7.72
N THR A 89 -0.10 -12.74 7.91
CA THR A 89 0.02 -14.07 7.34
C THR A 89 -0.99 -15.05 7.95
N ALA A 90 -1.24 -14.95 9.25
CA ALA A 90 -2.17 -15.85 9.94
C ALA A 90 -3.60 -15.70 9.41
N ALA A 91 -4.02 -14.48 9.13
CA ALA A 91 -5.38 -14.19 8.65
C ALA A 91 -5.47 -14.11 7.13
N SER A 92 -4.37 -14.18 6.40
CA SER A 92 -4.31 -13.91 4.95
C SER A 92 -4.99 -12.58 4.63
N GLU A 93 -4.60 -11.54 5.35
CA GLU A 93 -5.24 -10.24 5.26
C GLU A 93 -4.21 -9.16 4.97
N ILE A 94 -4.53 -8.26 4.04
CA ILE A 94 -3.75 -7.06 3.77
C ILE A 94 -4.51 -5.88 4.36
N ILE A 95 -3.81 -5.10 5.21
CA ILE A 95 -4.37 -3.90 5.84
C ILE A 95 -3.66 -2.68 5.27
N PHE A 96 -4.39 -1.83 4.55
CA PHE A 96 -3.85 -0.60 3.99
C PHE A 96 -3.75 0.47 5.06
N ILE A 97 -2.55 1.05 5.21
CA ILE A 97 -2.23 2.01 6.27
C ILE A 97 -2.12 3.43 5.73
N GLU A 98 -1.47 3.60 4.59
CA GLU A 98 -1.26 4.91 3.99
C GLU A 98 -1.19 4.79 2.47
N MET A 99 -1.78 5.77 1.76
CA MET A 99 -1.53 5.98 0.35
C MET A 99 -1.02 7.40 0.17
N TYR A 100 0.06 7.57 -0.58
CA TYR A 100 0.59 8.91 -0.86
C TYR A 100 1.16 8.98 -2.26
N TYR A 101 1.28 10.21 -2.76
CA TYR A 101 1.90 10.50 -4.05
C TYR A 101 3.28 11.08 -3.80
N LYS A 102 4.31 10.48 -4.39
CA LYS A 102 5.70 10.89 -4.19
C LYS A 102 5.93 12.36 -4.59
N GLY A 103 5.16 12.88 -5.54
CA GLY A 103 5.23 14.30 -5.91
C GLY A 103 4.82 15.24 -4.80
N ASP A 104 4.02 14.78 -3.82
CA ASP A 104 3.58 15.60 -2.69
C ASP A 104 4.49 15.46 -1.49
N LYS A 105 5.02 14.26 -1.25
CA LYS A 105 5.96 14.00 -0.16
C LYS A 105 6.84 12.81 -0.50
N GLU A 106 8.06 12.84 -0.02
CA GLU A 106 9.09 11.91 -0.45
C GLU A 106 8.92 10.50 0.13
N ASN A 107 8.50 10.40 1.39
CA ASN A 107 8.43 9.14 2.11
C ASN A 107 7.13 9.01 2.91
N GLU A 108 6.90 7.79 3.41
CA GLU A 108 5.76 7.47 4.27
C GLU A 108 5.79 8.24 5.59
N ASP A 109 4.63 8.38 6.21
CA ASP A 109 4.46 9.00 7.52
C ASP A 109 4.83 7.99 8.61
N ARG A 110 6.06 8.09 9.13
CA ARG A 110 6.56 7.17 10.16
C ARG A 110 5.84 7.31 11.48
N TYR A 111 5.36 8.50 11.82
CA TYR A 111 4.59 8.70 13.03
C TYR A 111 3.27 7.91 12.95
N ARG A 112 2.57 8.01 11.83
CA ARG A 112 1.35 7.23 11.60
C ARG A 112 1.62 5.73 11.70
N LEU A 113 2.69 5.27 11.05
CA LEU A 113 3.03 3.84 11.02
C LEU A 113 3.35 3.33 12.44
N ASN A 114 4.14 4.08 13.20
CA ASN A 114 4.47 3.70 14.57
C ASN A 114 3.22 3.66 15.45
N ASN A 115 2.32 4.62 15.32
CA ASN A 115 1.06 4.61 16.07
C ASN A 115 0.20 3.40 15.70
N TYR A 116 0.15 3.06 14.42
CA TYR A 116 -0.58 1.88 13.96
C TYR A 116 -0.02 0.63 14.63
N LEU A 117 1.28 0.46 14.62
CA LEU A 117 1.94 -0.72 15.19
C LEU A 117 1.74 -0.79 16.70
N ASP A 118 1.84 0.34 17.40
CA ASP A 118 1.62 0.38 18.85
C ASP A 118 0.19 -0.04 19.21
N ASN A 119 -0.79 0.43 18.45
CA ASN A 119 -2.19 0.13 18.74
C ASN A 119 -2.52 -1.35 18.56
N ILE A 120 -1.99 -1.99 17.52
CA ILE A 120 -2.28 -3.40 17.28
C ILE A 120 -1.47 -4.34 18.17
N GLN A 121 -0.45 -3.85 18.84
CA GLN A 121 0.34 -4.63 19.79
C GLN A 121 -0.26 -4.62 21.21
N LYS A 122 -1.24 -3.77 21.43
CA LYS A 122 -1.98 -3.72 22.68
C LYS A 122 -3.14 -4.70 22.61
#